data_b5b470d249e3b786e32bd5799ecfffd3
#
_entry.id   b5b470d249e3b786e32bd5799ecfffd3
#
_cell.length_a   1.000
_cell.length_b   1.000
_cell.length_c   1.000
_cell.angle_alpha   90.00
_cell.angle_beta   90.00
_cell.angle_gamma   90.00
#
_symmetry.space_group_name_H-M   'P 1'
#
loop_
_entity.id
_entity.type
_entity.pdbx_description
1 polymer ?
#
loop_
_entity_poly.entity_id
_entity_poly.type
_entity_poly.pdbx_seq_one_letter_code
_entity_poly.pdbx_strand_id
1 'polypeptide(L)'
;MNFDWKGHASMLGANVMWGLMSPVSKVILVGGAITPLVITDLRIGGAMILFWITSFFQKPEHVNHKDLVSLFFASLLAIVFNQGCFIFGVSLTSPGDASIITTSMPLWAMILAAFILKEPITGKKVLGITLGAGGALLLILGSGQNIQITSTNKDTAIWGDLLVLFAQLSYALYIVLYKDFVNKYSLTTIMKWMFTYSFICMLPFSAKDLADVHWGNLQMTEIVGLAFIVIGATF
;
A
#
# COMPACT_ATOMS: atom_id res chain seq x y z
N MET A 1 0.29 -34.19 0.48
CA MET A 1 0.46 -32.73 0.61
C MET A 1 0.81 -32.45 2.06
N ASN A 2 2.07 -32.13 2.35
CA ASN A 2 2.42 -31.70 3.70
C ASN A 2 1.85 -30.28 3.88
N PHE A 3 0.95 -30.12 4.87
CA PHE A 3 0.36 -28.85 5.21
C PHE A 3 1.44 -27.93 5.80
N ASP A 4 1.82 -26.86 5.07
CA ASP A 4 2.82 -25.91 5.54
C ASP A 4 2.19 -24.91 6.51
N TRP A 5 2.09 -25.32 7.77
CA TRP A 5 1.54 -24.49 8.84
C TRP A 5 2.27 -23.15 9.00
N LYS A 6 3.59 -23.12 8.78
CA LYS A 6 4.39 -21.89 8.91
C LYS A 6 4.01 -20.88 7.84
N GLY A 7 3.85 -21.31 6.58
CA GLY A 7 3.40 -20.44 5.48
C GLY A 7 2.01 -19.87 5.73
N HIS A 8 1.06 -20.69 6.18
CA HIS A 8 -0.30 -20.23 6.51
C HIS A 8 -0.32 -19.25 7.68
N ALA A 9 0.44 -19.49 8.74
CA ALA A 9 0.54 -18.57 9.89
C ALA A 9 1.17 -17.23 9.49
N SER A 10 2.21 -17.24 8.66
CA SER A 10 2.85 -16.03 8.14
C SER A 10 1.89 -15.21 7.27
N MET A 11 1.12 -15.85 6.38
CA MET A 11 0.11 -15.18 5.58
C MET A 11 -0.99 -14.56 6.44
N LEU A 12 -1.47 -15.29 7.45
CA LEU A 12 -2.48 -14.78 8.38
C LEU A 12 -1.94 -13.54 9.12
N GLY A 13 -0.72 -13.62 9.65
CA GLY A 13 -0.06 -12.50 10.32
C GLY A 13 0.05 -11.27 9.42
N ALA A 14 0.51 -11.43 8.19
CA ALA A 14 0.62 -10.34 7.22
C ALA A 14 -0.74 -9.70 6.91
N ASN A 15 -1.80 -10.50 6.72
CA ASN A 15 -3.14 -9.98 6.47
C ASN A 15 -3.73 -9.23 7.68
N VAL A 16 -3.47 -9.70 8.91
CA VAL A 16 -3.87 -9.00 10.14
C VAL A 16 -3.16 -7.65 10.24
N MET A 17 -1.84 -7.62 10.00
CA MET A 17 -1.07 -6.38 10.02
C MET A 17 -1.54 -5.38 8.96
N TRP A 18 -1.82 -5.84 7.76
CA TRP A 18 -2.39 -5.01 6.69
C TRP A 18 -3.79 -4.50 7.04
N GLY A 19 -4.66 -5.35 7.61
CA GLY A 19 -6.00 -4.93 8.04
C GLY A 19 -5.97 -3.85 9.12
N LEU A 20 -5.01 -3.92 10.05
CA LEU A 20 -4.82 -2.93 11.11
C LEU A 20 -4.21 -1.61 10.61
N MET A 21 -3.59 -1.61 9.43
CA MET A 21 -2.92 -0.41 8.91
C MET A 21 -3.86 0.77 8.70
N SER A 22 -5.07 0.53 8.18
CA SER A 22 -6.06 1.58 7.94
C SER A 22 -6.52 2.29 9.23
N PRO A 23 -7.00 1.58 10.27
CA PRO A 23 -7.38 2.23 11.52
C PRO A 23 -6.21 2.90 12.23
N VAL A 24 -5.02 2.28 12.26
CA VAL A 24 -3.82 2.87 12.88
C VAL A 24 -3.40 4.15 12.16
N SER A 25 -3.37 4.14 10.83
CA SER A 25 -3.08 5.34 10.03
C SER A 25 -4.06 6.48 10.33
N LYS A 26 -5.34 6.16 10.45
CA LYS A 26 -6.38 7.17 10.75
C LYS A 26 -6.20 7.78 12.14
N VAL A 27 -5.86 6.98 13.15
CA VAL A 27 -5.59 7.47 14.51
C VAL A 27 -4.45 8.48 14.51
N ILE A 28 -3.35 8.20 13.79
CA ILE A 28 -2.21 9.11 13.68
C ILE A 28 -2.60 10.41 12.96
N LEU A 29 -3.36 10.28 11.85
CA LEU A 29 -3.77 11.44 11.04
C LEU A 29 -4.75 12.36 11.77
N VAL A 30 -5.64 11.80 12.59
CA VAL A 30 -6.61 12.59 13.40
C VAL A 30 -5.89 13.39 14.49
N GLY A 31 -4.75 12.93 15.00
CA GLY A 31 -3.90 13.69 15.91
C GLY A 31 -3.39 15.02 15.34
N GLY A 32 -3.35 15.16 14.03
CA GLY A 32 -3.04 16.40 13.31
C GLY A 32 -1.56 16.82 13.35
N ALA A 33 -0.73 16.13 14.14
CA ALA A 33 0.71 16.40 14.24
C ALA A 33 1.50 15.90 13.03
N ILE A 34 0.95 14.95 12.28
CA ILE A 34 1.62 14.25 11.18
C ILE A 34 0.72 14.26 9.95
N THR A 35 1.29 14.70 8.81
CA THR A 35 0.58 14.73 7.53
C THR A 35 0.62 13.36 6.82
N PRO A 36 -0.28 13.10 5.85
CA PRO A 36 -0.24 11.89 5.03
C PRO A 36 1.09 11.71 4.31
N LEU A 37 1.73 12.81 3.87
CA LEU A 37 3.05 12.79 3.22
C LEU A 37 4.12 12.25 4.17
N VAL A 38 4.15 12.76 5.41
CA VAL A 38 5.12 12.32 6.42
C VAL A 38 4.97 10.85 6.75
N ILE A 39 3.73 10.35 6.94
CA ILE A 39 3.51 8.91 7.18
C ILE A 39 4.03 8.09 6.00
N THR A 40 3.71 8.50 4.77
CA THR A 40 4.13 7.78 3.56
C THR A 40 5.65 7.75 3.47
N ASP A 41 6.32 8.87 3.71
CA ASP A 41 7.78 8.99 3.61
C ASP A 41 8.48 8.18 4.71
N LEU A 42 8.00 8.24 5.94
CA LEU A 42 8.52 7.43 7.04
C LEU A 42 8.36 5.92 6.78
N ARG A 43 7.25 5.50 6.19
CA ARG A 43 7.03 4.10 5.77
C ARG A 43 8.08 3.68 4.74
N ILE A 44 8.22 4.47 3.69
CA ILE A 44 9.11 4.18 2.57
C ILE A 44 10.57 4.22 3.04
N GLY A 45 10.98 5.27 3.76
CA GLY A 45 12.33 5.43 4.27
C GLY A 45 12.70 4.39 5.32
N GLY A 46 11.78 4.09 6.23
CA GLY A 46 11.98 3.06 7.24
C GLY A 46 12.12 1.67 6.63
N ALA A 47 11.25 1.30 5.69
CA ALA A 47 11.37 0.03 4.97
C ALA A 47 12.65 -0.03 4.13
N MET A 48 13.04 1.06 3.46
CA MET A 48 14.32 1.16 2.76
C MET A 48 15.48 0.79 3.68
N ILE A 49 15.58 1.42 4.84
CA ILE A 49 16.65 1.16 5.81
C ILE A 49 16.65 -0.31 6.25
N LEU A 50 15.49 -0.85 6.58
CA LEU A 50 15.35 -2.24 7.04
C LEU A 50 15.75 -3.24 5.94
N PHE A 51 15.33 -3.03 4.68
CA PHE A 51 15.74 -3.89 3.56
C PHE A 51 17.23 -3.78 3.23
N TRP A 52 17.83 -2.60 3.39
CA TRP A 52 19.29 -2.47 3.26
C TRP A 52 20.02 -3.21 4.37
N ILE A 53 19.58 -3.09 5.63
CA ILE A 53 20.14 -3.82 6.77
C ILE A 53 20.04 -5.33 6.52
N THR A 54 18.88 -5.85 6.15
CA THR A 54 18.70 -7.29 5.85
C THR A 54 19.55 -7.75 4.66
N SER A 55 19.74 -6.88 3.66
CA SER A 55 20.60 -7.18 2.51
C SER A 55 22.07 -7.40 2.89
N PHE A 56 22.58 -6.81 3.97
CA PHE A 56 23.96 -7.06 4.44
C PHE A 56 24.16 -8.48 4.99
N PHE A 57 23.10 -9.14 5.44
CA PHE A 57 23.13 -10.50 5.95
C PHE A 57 22.88 -11.56 4.86
N GLN A 58 22.62 -11.15 3.63
CA GLN A 58 22.38 -12.03 2.49
C GLN A 58 23.56 -12.01 1.51
N LYS A 59 23.60 -13.01 0.63
CA LYS A 59 24.62 -13.04 -0.44
C LYS A 59 24.42 -11.83 -1.36
N PRO A 60 25.50 -11.11 -1.71
CA PRO A 60 25.41 -9.96 -2.62
C PRO A 60 24.91 -10.44 -3.99
N GLU A 61 23.86 -9.77 -4.47
CA GLU A 61 23.22 -10.05 -5.75
C GLU A 61 23.41 -8.85 -6.68
N HIS A 62 24.02 -9.08 -7.85
CA HIS A 62 24.23 -8.02 -8.84
C HIS A 62 23.00 -7.84 -9.70
N VAL A 63 22.42 -6.64 -9.69
CA VAL A 63 21.27 -6.28 -10.52
C VAL A 63 21.73 -5.60 -11.80
N ASN A 64 21.28 -6.08 -12.95
CA ASN A 64 21.60 -5.49 -14.25
C ASN A 64 21.03 -4.06 -14.34
N HIS A 65 21.74 -3.14 -15.00
CA HIS A 65 21.32 -1.75 -15.19
C HIS A 65 19.92 -1.62 -15.83
N LYS A 66 19.59 -2.46 -16.80
CA LYS A 66 18.25 -2.47 -17.41
C LYS A 66 17.17 -2.85 -16.41
N ASP A 67 17.48 -3.75 -15.50
CA ASP A 67 16.55 -4.20 -14.48
C ASP A 67 16.40 -3.15 -13.37
N LEU A 68 17.44 -2.34 -13.08
CA LEU A 68 17.32 -1.18 -12.18
C LEU A 68 16.31 -0.15 -12.71
N VAL A 69 16.32 0.12 -14.03
CA VAL A 69 15.34 1.00 -14.65
C VAL A 69 13.92 0.41 -14.54
N SER A 70 13.78 -0.90 -14.75
CA SER A 70 12.49 -1.59 -14.56
C SER A 70 12.02 -1.53 -13.11
N LEU A 71 12.92 -1.68 -12.13
CA LEU A 71 12.62 -1.54 -10.70
C LEU A 71 12.19 -0.11 -10.33
N PHE A 72 12.75 0.90 -11.00
CA PHE A 72 12.29 2.28 -10.83
C PHE A 72 10.81 2.43 -11.20
N PHE A 73 10.40 2.00 -12.39
CA PHE A 73 8.98 2.06 -12.79
C PHE A 73 8.08 1.16 -11.93
N ALA A 74 8.57 -0.02 -11.55
CA ALA A 74 7.89 -0.91 -10.62
C ALA A 74 7.65 -0.21 -9.27
N SER A 75 8.64 0.54 -8.78
CA SER A 75 8.56 1.27 -7.51
C SER A 75 7.50 2.39 -7.54
N LEU A 76 7.35 3.08 -8.66
CA LEU A 76 6.29 4.08 -8.83
C LEU A 76 4.91 3.46 -8.68
N LEU A 77 4.68 2.31 -9.33
CA LEU A 77 3.36 1.63 -9.29
C LEU A 77 3.09 0.99 -7.93
N ALA A 78 4.06 0.22 -7.41
CA ALA A 78 3.86 -0.60 -6.22
C ALA A 78 3.96 0.17 -4.91
N ILE A 79 4.73 1.26 -4.89
CA ILE A 79 5.05 1.97 -3.65
C ILE A 79 4.55 3.41 -3.70
N VAL A 80 5.04 4.24 -4.63
CA VAL A 80 4.72 5.67 -4.65
C VAL A 80 3.20 5.88 -4.82
N PHE A 81 2.63 5.38 -5.91
CA PHE A 81 1.20 5.55 -6.17
C PHE A 81 0.35 4.70 -5.23
N ASN A 82 0.74 3.46 -4.95
CA ASN A 82 -0.04 2.62 -4.06
C ASN A 82 -0.05 3.17 -2.63
N GLN A 83 1.11 3.32 -1.99
CA GLN A 83 1.16 3.72 -0.58
C GLN A 83 0.79 5.19 -0.39
N GLY A 84 1.22 6.08 -1.30
CA GLY A 84 0.85 7.49 -1.27
C GLY A 84 -0.65 7.68 -1.37
N CYS A 85 -1.28 7.20 -2.45
CA CYS A 85 -2.72 7.34 -2.65
C CYS A 85 -3.54 6.63 -1.56
N PHE A 86 -3.04 5.50 -1.02
CA PHE A 86 -3.70 4.82 0.09
C PHE A 86 -3.74 5.69 1.36
N ILE A 87 -2.62 6.25 1.80
CA ILE A 87 -2.57 7.08 3.02
C ILE A 87 -3.35 8.38 2.83
N PHE A 88 -3.23 9.03 1.68
CA PHE A 88 -4.06 10.19 1.36
C PHE A 88 -5.55 9.82 1.34
N GLY A 89 -5.92 8.69 0.75
CA GLY A 89 -7.28 8.19 0.75
C GLY A 89 -7.82 7.99 2.16
N VAL A 90 -7.05 7.30 3.03
CA VAL A 90 -7.41 7.05 4.45
C VAL A 90 -7.56 8.37 5.22
N SER A 91 -6.81 9.42 4.87
CA SER A 91 -6.98 10.73 5.52
C SER A 91 -8.36 11.35 5.25
N LEU A 92 -8.94 11.07 4.09
CA LEU A 92 -10.19 11.67 3.58
C LEU A 92 -11.42 10.79 3.80
N THR A 93 -11.26 9.45 3.92
CA THR A 93 -12.36 8.50 4.08
C THR A 93 -12.35 7.81 5.44
N SER A 94 -13.31 6.89 5.66
CA SER A 94 -13.32 6.08 6.87
C SER A 94 -12.34 4.90 6.78
N PRO A 95 -11.74 4.46 7.91
CA PRO A 95 -10.89 3.26 7.92
C PRO A 95 -11.62 2.00 7.46
N GLY A 96 -12.92 1.92 7.73
CA GLY A 96 -13.77 0.82 7.30
C GLY A 96 -13.90 0.76 5.79
N ASP A 97 -14.26 1.88 5.16
CA ASP A 97 -14.40 1.99 3.71
C ASP A 97 -13.06 1.70 3.02
N ALA A 98 -11.97 2.30 3.49
CA ALA A 98 -10.63 2.05 2.97
C ALA A 98 -10.25 0.56 3.05
N SER A 99 -10.55 -0.11 4.17
CA SER A 99 -10.27 -1.54 4.35
C SER A 99 -11.08 -2.42 3.39
N ILE A 100 -12.36 -2.11 3.18
CA ILE A 100 -13.21 -2.84 2.24
C ILE A 100 -12.75 -2.62 0.80
N ILE A 101 -12.45 -1.37 0.41
CA ILE A 101 -11.95 -1.06 -0.94
C ILE A 101 -10.62 -1.78 -1.23
N THR A 102 -9.76 -1.94 -0.22
CA THR A 102 -8.50 -2.68 -0.36
C THR A 102 -8.71 -4.11 -0.80
N THR A 103 -9.83 -4.75 -0.46
CA THR A 103 -10.17 -6.10 -0.93
C THR A 103 -10.45 -6.18 -2.43
N SER A 104 -10.55 -5.03 -3.13
CA SER A 104 -10.73 -4.99 -4.59
C SER A 104 -9.47 -5.32 -5.39
N MET A 105 -8.28 -5.34 -4.76
CA MET A 105 -7.01 -5.58 -5.45
C MET A 105 -7.00 -6.88 -6.29
N PRO A 106 -7.46 -8.05 -5.80
CA PRO A 106 -7.52 -9.26 -6.62
C PRO A 106 -8.43 -9.14 -7.84
N LEU A 107 -9.48 -8.31 -7.76
CA LEU A 107 -10.37 -8.05 -8.90
C LEU A 107 -9.62 -7.28 -9.99
N TRP A 108 -8.89 -6.23 -9.62
CA TRP A 108 -8.05 -5.48 -10.55
C TRP A 108 -6.97 -6.36 -11.16
N ALA A 109 -6.30 -7.18 -10.35
CA ALA A 109 -5.28 -8.11 -10.84
C ALA A 109 -5.86 -9.10 -11.87
N MET A 110 -7.07 -9.61 -11.64
CA MET A 110 -7.75 -10.54 -12.54
C MET A 110 -8.16 -9.85 -13.85
N ILE A 111 -8.69 -8.62 -13.78
CA ILE A 111 -9.06 -7.83 -14.97
C ILE A 111 -7.81 -7.52 -15.80
N LEU A 112 -6.77 -7.00 -15.17
CA LEU A 112 -5.53 -6.64 -15.85
C LEU A 112 -4.81 -7.86 -16.44
N ALA A 113 -4.78 -9.00 -15.74
CA ALA A 113 -4.22 -10.24 -16.26
C ALA A 113 -4.95 -10.72 -17.51
N ALA A 114 -6.28 -10.58 -17.55
CA ALA A 114 -7.05 -10.95 -18.74
C ALA A 114 -6.70 -10.08 -19.95
N PHE A 115 -6.54 -8.76 -19.77
CA PHE A 115 -6.22 -7.86 -20.87
C PHE A 115 -4.73 -7.89 -21.25
N ILE A 116 -3.82 -7.89 -20.29
CA ILE A 116 -2.38 -7.76 -20.53
C ILE A 116 -1.75 -9.11 -20.83
N LEU A 117 -2.06 -10.14 -20.01
CA LEU A 117 -1.50 -11.49 -20.16
C LEU A 117 -2.35 -12.38 -21.05
N LYS A 118 -3.50 -11.87 -21.56
CA LYS A 118 -4.46 -12.62 -22.39
C LYS A 118 -4.94 -13.92 -21.71
N GLU A 119 -5.03 -13.92 -20.38
CA GLU A 119 -5.55 -15.05 -19.63
C GLU A 119 -7.04 -15.25 -19.92
N PRO A 120 -7.53 -16.49 -20.06
CA PRO A 120 -8.94 -16.74 -20.36
C PRO A 120 -9.82 -16.29 -19.19
N ILE A 121 -10.85 -15.51 -19.51
CA ILE A 121 -11.88 -15.09 -18.56
C ILE A 121 -12.94 -16.19 -18.48
N THR A 122 -13.00 -16.91 -17.39
CA THR A 122 -14.05 -17.90 -17.14
C THR A 122 -15.33 -17.25 -16.60
N GLY A 123 -16.49 -17.88 -16.79
CA GLY A 123 -17.76 -17.36 -16.27
C GLY A 123 -17.74 -17.11 -14.74
N LYS A 124 -17.01 -17.93 -13.99
CA LYS A 124 -16.82 -17.73 -12.54
C LYS A 124 -16.02 -16.44 -12.25
N LYS A 125 -15.01 -16.14 -13.07
CA LYS A 125 -14.24 -14.88 -12.97
C LYS A 125 -15.13 -13.67 -13.25
N VAL A 126 -15.97 -13.74 -14.29
CA VAL A 126 -16.93 -12.66 -14.63
C VAL A 126 -17.89 -12.41 -13.46
N LEU A 127 -18.47 -13.46 -12.89
CA LEU A 127 -19.37 -13.32 -11.73
C LEU A 127 -18.65 -12.66 -10.54
N GLY A 128 -17.41 -13.07 -10.25
CA GLY A 128 -16.61 -12.45 -9.19
C GLY A 128 -16.33 -10.96 -9.43
N ILE A 129 -15.99 -10.60 -10.68
CA ILE A 129 -15.74 -9.20 -11.06
C ILE A 129 -17.02 -8.37 -10.89
N THR A 130 -18.16 -8.84 -11.39
CA THR A 130 -19.42 -8.09 -11.33
C THR A 130 -19.91 -7.89 -9.89
N LEU A 131 -19.83 -8.93 -9.06
CA LEU A 131 -20.20 -8.82 -7.65
C LEU A 131 -19.24 -7.91 -6.87
N GLY A 132 -17.92 -8.05 -7.10
CA GLY A 132 -16.92 -7.22 -6.44
C GLY A 132 -16.97 -5.75 -6.87
N ALA A 133 -17.08 -5.48 -8.17
CA ALA A 133 -17.23 -4.12 -8.70
C ALA A 133 -18.55 -3.47 -8.23
N GLY A 134 -19.65 -4.25 -8.24
CA GLY A 134 -20.93 -3.79 -7.72
C GLY A 134 -20.86 -3.44 -6.23
N GLY A 135 -20.22 -4.28 -5.42
CA GLY A 135 -20.02 -4.01 -3.99
C GLY A 135 -19.16 -2.77 -3.73
N ALA A 136 -18.05 -2.61 -4.45
CA ALA A 136 -17.20 -1.42 -4.36
C ALA A 136 -17.95 -0.14 -4.76
N LEU A 137 -18.73 -0.21 -5.84
CA LEU A 137 -19.54 0.93 -6.30
C LEU A 137 -20.60 1.33 -5.27
N LEU A 138 -21.32 0.36 -4.70
CA LEU A 138 -22.32 0.60 -3.66
C LEU A 138 -21.70 1.22 -2.41
N LEU A 139 -20.49 0.77 -2.03
CA LEU A 139 -19.76 1.34 -0.92
C LEU A 139 -19.39 2.80 -1.18
N ILE A 140 -18.76 3.10 -2.33
CA ILE A 140 -18.32 4.47 -2.69
C ILE A 140 -19.52 5.43 -2.76
N LEU A 141 -20.63 4.99 -3.35
CA LEU A 141 -21.85 5.80 -3.44
C LEU A 141 -22.54 5.96 -2.08
N GLY A 142 -22.40 4.96 -1.19
CA GLY A 142 -22.91 4.99 0.18
C GLY A 142 -22.00 5.75 1.16
N SER A 143 -20.75 5.97 0.79
CA SER A 143 -19.80 6.71 1.61
C SER A 143 -20.34 8.13 1.89
N GLY A 144 -20.29 8.52 3.14
CA GLY A 144 -20.85 9.81 3.57
C GLY A 144 -22.27 9.76 4.12
N GLN A 145 -22.97 8.62 4.05
CA GLN A 145 -24.26 8.49 4.77
C GLN A 145 -24.06 8.12 6.25
N ASN A 146 -22.97 7.47 6.60
CA ASN A 146 -22.64 7.02 7.96
C ASN A 146 -21.61 7.91 8.68
N ILE A 147 -21.32 9.10 8.16
CA ILE A 147 -20.29 9.98 8.73
C ILE A 147 -20.86 10.75 9.94
N GLN A 148 -21.12 10.05 11.05
CA GLN A 148 -21.32 10.69 12.35
C GLN A 148 -20.04 10.73 13.21
N ILE A 149 -18.92 10.16 12.75
CA ILE A 149 -17.69 9.99 13.55
C ILE A 149 -16.55 10.93 13.11
N THR A 150 -16.62 11.49 11.90
CA THR A 150 -15.60 12.44 11.43
C THR A 150 -16.28 13.59 10.68
N SER A 151 -15.86 14.81 10.95
CA SER A 151 -16.29 16.06 10.31
C SER A 151 -15.92 16.18 8.82
N THR A 152 -15.90 15.07 8.11
CA THR A 152 -15.50 14.97 6.70
C THR A 152 -16.73 15.16 5.82
N ASN A 153 -16.68 16.12 4.90
CA ASN A 153 -17.75 16.32 3.93
C ASN A 153 -17.91 15.10 3.02
N LYS A 154 -19.14 14.82 2.55
CA LYS A 154 -19.45 13.69 1.68
C LYS A 154 -18.55 13.65 0.43
N ASP A 155 -18.32 14.81 -0.18
CA ASP A 155 -17.51 14.91 -1.39
C ASP A 155 -16.04 14.52 -1.14
N THR A 156 -15.48 14.92 0.01
CA THR A 156 -14.11 14.53 0.39
C THR A 156 -13.97 13.05 0.67
N ALA A 157 -14.98 12.39 1.24
CA ALA A 157 -14.98 10.95 1.47
C ALA A 157 -14.96 10.16 0.15
N ILE A 158 -15.74 10.57 -0.85
CA ILE A 158 -15.73 9.94 -2.19
C ILE A 158 -14.33 10.06 -2.84
N TRP A 159 -13.69 11.22 -2.74
CA TRP A 159 -12.31 11.38 -3.23
C TRP A 159 -11.32 10.47 -2.49
N GLY A 160 -11.50 10.30 -1.19
CA GLY A 160 -10.72 9.37 -0.38
C GLY A 160 -10.85 7.92 -0.88
N ASP A 161 -12.08 7.48 -1.12
CA ASP A 161 -12.40 6.15 -1.64
C ASP A 161 -11.82 5.91 -3.03
N LEU A 162 -11.91 6.91 -3.91
CA LEU A 162 -11.32 6.86 -5.25
C LEU A 162 -9.79 6.76 -5.21
N LEU A 163 -9.15 7.47 -4.27
CA LEU A 163 -7.70 7.37 -4.07
C LEU A 163 -7.29 5.98 -3.59
N VAL A 164 -8.03 5.40 -2.65
CA VAL A 164 -7.79 4.02 -2.18
C VAL A 164 -7.98 3.03 -3.34
N LEU A 165 -9.04 3.20 -4.14
CA LEU A 165 -9.30 2.35 -5.30
C LEU A 165 -8.18 2.45 -6.34
N PHE A 166 -7.71 3.65 -6.64
CA PHE A 166 -6.56 3.88 -7.52
C PHE A 166 -5.28 3.24 -6.99
N ALA A 167 -5.05 3.30 -5.67
CA ALA A 167 -3.94 2.62 -5.04
C ALA A 167 -3.96 1.11 -5.31
N GLN A 168 -5.14 0.47 -5.20
CA GLN A 168 -5.29 -0.96 -5.48
C GLN A 168 -5.07 -1.30 -6.96
N LEU A 169 -5.58 -0.45 -7.86
CA LEU A 169 -5.35 -0.58 -9.30
C LEU A 169 -3.86 -0.49 -9.65
N SER A 170 -3.16 0.48 -9.08
CA SER A 170 -1.72 0.68 -9.30
C SER A 170 -0.91 -0.53 -8.85
N TYR A 171 -1.22 -1.07 -7.66
CA TYR A 171 -0.55 -2.27 -7.15
C TYR A 171 -0.86 -3.52 -7.97
N ALA A 172 -2.11 -3.69 -8.39
CA ALA A 172 -2.50 -4.79 -9.28
C ALA A 172 -1.77 -4.72 -10.63
N LEU A 173 -1.60 -3.52 -11.18
CA LEU A 173 -0.83 -3.31 -12.41
C LEU A 173 0.64 -3.71 -12.24
N TYR A 174 1.25 -3.34 -11.11
CA TYR A 174 2.60 -3.80 -10.76
C TYR A 174 2.69 -5.33 -10.73
N ILE A 175 1.79 -6.01 -10.03
CA ILE A 175 1.80 -7.48 -9.94
C ILE A 175 1.70 -8.13 -11.32
N VAL A 176 0.85 -7.63 -12.19
CA VAL A 176 0.63 -8.20 -13.52
C VAL A 176 1.80 -7.93 -14.46
N LEU A 177 2.34 -6.71 -14.48
CA LEU A 177 3.44 -6.33 -15.38
C LEU A 177 4.78 -6.92 -14.97
N TYR A 178 5.01 -7.07 -13.66
CA TYR A 178 6.30 -7.51 -13.12
C TYR A 178 6.28 -8.94 -12.55
N LYS A 179 5.25 -9.73 -12.91
CA LYS A 179 5.07 -11.13 -12.51
C LYS A 179 6.35 -11.97 -12.67
N ASP A 180 6.97 -11.88 -13.84
CA ASP A 180 8.16 -12.69 -14.16
C ASP A 180 9.44 -12.13 -13.52
N PHE A 181 9.43 -10.85 -13.17
CA PHE A 181 10.57 -10.17 -12.59
C PHE A 181 10.87 -10.64 -11.15
N VAL A 182 9.82 -10.97 -10.40
CA VAL A 182 9.92 -11.44 -9.01
C VAL A 182 10.68 -12.78 -8.91
N ASN A 183 10.70 -13.56 -9.98
CA ASN A 183 11.44 -14.82 -10.03
C ASN A 183 12.93 -14.65 -10.38
N LYS A 184 13.36 -13.45 -10.77
CA LYS A 184 14.73 -13.20 -11.27
C LYS A 184 15.72 -12.84 -10.15
N TYR A 185 15.24 -12.18 -9.11
CA TYR A 185 16.03 -11.67 -7.99
C TYR A 185 15.40 -12.04 -6.65
N SER A 186 16.20 -12.04 -5.59
CA SER A 186 15.66 -12.21 -4.24
C SER A 186 14.71 -11.07 -3.86
N LEU A 187 13.70 -11.39 -3.05
CA LEU A 187 12.72 -10.38 -2.59
C LEU A 187 13.41 -9.19 -1.92
N THR A 188 14.42 -9.45 -1.09
CA THR A 188 15.19 -8.40 -0.41
C THR A 188 15.89 -7.47 -1.41
N THR A 189 16.46 -8.03 -2.48
CA THR A 189 17.12 -7.24 -3.53
C THR A 189 16.13 -6.37 -4.29
N ILE A 190 14.97 -6.91 -4.65
CA ILE A 190 13.91 -6.15 -5.31
C ILE A 190 13.43 -5.02 -4.41
N MET A 191 13.08 -5.34 -3.16
CA MET A 191 12.48 -4.37 -2.23
C MET A 191 13.45 -3.26 -1.85
N LYS A 192 14.73 -3.56 -1.56
CA LYS A 192 15.70 -2.50 -1.22
C LYS A 192 15.82 -1.45 -2.32
N TRP A 193 15.86 -1.85 -3.60
CA TRP A 193 15.96 -0.92 -4.71
C TRP A 193 14.63 -0.18 -4.94
N MET A 194 13.50 -0.88 -4.90
CA MET A 194 12.20 -0.25 -5.08
C MET A 194 11.91 0.80 -3.99
N PHE A 195 12.19 0.48 -2.71
CA PHE A 195 12.02 1.45 -1.63
C PHE A 195 13.02 2.61 -1.71
N THR A 196 14.25 2.36 -2.17
CA THR A 196 15.23 3.43 -2.40
C THR A 196 14.75 4.42 -3.46
N TYR A 197 14.29 3.92 -4.61
CA TYR A 197 13.75 4.79 -5.66
C TYR A 197 12.49 5.53 -5.21
N SER A 198 11.59 4.85 -4.50
CA SER A 198 10.39 5.49 -3.97
C SER A 198 10.72 6.59 -2.96
N PHE A 199 11.69 6.39 -2.08
CA PHE A 199 12.13 7.39 -1.12
C PHE A 199 12.69 8.62 -1.84
N ILE A 200 13.56 8.43 -2.83
CA ILE A 200 14.11 9.52 -3.64
C ILE A 200 13.00 10.29 -4.35
N CYS A 201 11.97 9.60 -4.86
CA CYS A 201 10.84 10.24 -5.53
C CYS A 201 9.92 11.01 -4.58
N MET A 202 9.70 10.49 -3.36
CA MET A 202 8.76 11.08 -2.40
C MET A 202 9.38 12.23 -1.59
N LEU A 203 10.66 12.13 -1.27
CA LEU A 203 11.36 13.10 -0.42
C LEU A 203 11.20 14.58 -0.86
N PRO A 204 11.27 14.95 -2.14
CA PRO A 204 11.08 16.34 -2.56
C PRO A 204 9.68 16.90 -2.22
N PHE A 205 8.65 16.03 -2.17
CA PHE A 205 7.29 16.44 -1.87
C PHE A 205 7.02 16.48 -0.36
N SER A 206 7.68 15.63 0.41
CA SER A 206 7.49 15.49 1.85
C SER A 206 8.48 16.30 2.70
N ALA A 207 9.59 16.77 2.11
CA ALA A 207 10.70 17.39 2.82
C ALA A 207 10.27 18.58 3.70
N LYS A 208 9.34 19.41 3.20
CA LYS A 208 8.81 20.54 3.96
C LYS A 208 7.99 20.06 5.16
N ASP A 209 7.03 19.19 4.90
CA ASP A 209 6.16 18.64 5.95
C ASP A 209 6.98 17.90 7.01
N LEU A 210 8.02 17.16 6.60
CA LEU A 210 8.92 16.45 7.49
C LEU A 210 9.73 17.38 8.39
N ALA A 211 10.15 18.54 7.85
CA ALA A 211 10.86 19.58 8.60
C ALA A 211 9.94 20.31 9.59
N ASP A 212 8.66 20.46 9.25
CA ASP A 212 7.66 21.16 10.09
C ASP A 212 7.12 20.28 11.21
N VAL A 213 7.42 18.96 11.25
CA VAL A 213 6.98 18.07 12.33
C VAL A 213 7.69 18.41 13.65
N HIS A 214 6.90 18.70 14.67
CA HIS A 214 7.40 18.91 16.02
C HIS A 214 7.53 17.55 16.75
N TRP A 215 8.62 16.82 16.49
CA TRP A 215 8.87 15.47 17.01
C TRP A 215 8.75 15.33 18.52
N GLY A 216 9.09 16.39 19.28
CA GLY A 216 8.99 16.39 20.73
C GLY A 216 7.56 16.43 21.29
N ASN A 217 6.58 16.77 20.46
CA ASN A 217 5.18 16.91 20.87
C ASN A 217 4.33 15.67 20.51
N LEU A 218 4.93 14.66 19.88
CA LEU A 218 4.22 13.44 19.48
C LEU A 218 3.78 12.64 20.70
N GLN A 219 2.54 12.19 20.67
CA GLN A 219 2.01 11.28 21.69
C GLN A 219 2.60 9.88 21.51
N MET A 220 2.67 9.13 22.61
CA MET A 220 3.16 7.74 22.57
C MET A 220 2.34 6.88 21.59
N THR A 221 1.05 7.12 21.47
CA THR A 221 0.16 6.44 20.51
C THR A 221 0.55 6.67 19.05
N GLU A 222 0.98 7.89 18.70
CA GLU A 222 1.46 8.24 17.36
C GLU A 222 2.80 7.57 17.06
N ILE A 223 3.73 7.59 18.02
CA ILE A 223 5.05 6.95 17.90
C ILE A 223 4.91 5.43 17.72
N VAL A 224 4.11 4.78 18.56
CA VAL A 224 3.85 3.34 18.47
C VAL A 224 3.13 2.99 17.19
N GLY A 225 2.16 3.81 16.78
CA GLY A 225 1.45 3.64 15.51
C GLY A 225 2.38 3.76 14.31
N LEU A 226 3.29 4.75 14.29
CA LEU A 226 4.30 4.89 13.24
C LEU A 226 5.25 3.69 13.20
N ALA A 227 5.75 3.25 14.33
CA ALA A 227 6.60 2.07 14.44
C ALA A 227 5.89 0.82 13.90
N PHE A 228 4.61 0.64 14.26
CA PHE A 228 3.78 -0.45 13.72
C PHE A 228 3.64 -0.37 12.20
N ILE A 229 3.34 0.81 11.65
CA ILE A 229 3.17 1.00 10.21
C ILE A 229 4.49 0.69 9.46
N VAL A 230 5.62 1.17 9.96
CA VAL A 230 6.93 0.98 9.33
C VAL A 230 7.38 -0.47 9.41
N ILE A 231 7.39 -1.06 10.59
CA ILE A 231 7.96 -2.38 10.84
C ILE A 231 6.95 -3.49 10.55
N GLY A 232 5.73 -3.36 11.06
CA GLY A 232 4.74 -4.41 11.00
C GLY A 232 3.97 -4.48 9.67
N ALA A 233 3.60 -3.34 9.12
CA ALA A 233 2.71 -3.29 7.95
C ALA A 233 3.45 -2.98 6.63
N THR A 234 4.73 -2.59 6.66
CA THR A 234 5.48 -2.22 5.45
C THR A 234 6.71 -3.12 5.22
N PHE A 235 7.48 -3.45 6.24
CA PHE A 235 8.62 -4.38 6.19
C PHE A 235 8.18 -5.81 6.49
#